data_9f0d3b7349b3801453f419b74c7ef8c6
#
_entry.id   9f0d3b7349b3801453f419b74c7ef8c6
#
_cell.length_a   1.000
_cell.length_b   1.000
_cell.length_c   1.000
_cell.angle_alpha   90.00
_cell.angle_beta   90.00
_cell.angle_gamma   90.00
#
_symmetry.space_group_name_H-M   'P 1'
#
loop_
_entity.id
_entity.type
_entity.pdbx_description
1 polymer ?
#
loop_
_entity_poly.entity_id
_entity_poly.type
_entity_poly.pdbx_seq_one_letter_code
_entity_poly.pdbx_strand_id
1 'polypeptide(L)'
;ATGGSVALGPTGERVTSASVGQLFMAGVIPGIMLASLLGFTTVYRAWKFDYPRLPRASWAQRFKAFRECIWGLLLIVIVLGGIYAGLFTPTEAAAMSAVYAFFIAVFVYKDLTLKDVPRVLLGSASMSAMILYIITNAVLFSFLMTSEQIPQQLAAWMLDRGVNWITFLIFVNILLLVAGNVMEASSIVLITAPILFPIAVKLGIHPVHLGVLMVVNMEVGMCHPPVGLNLYVASNIAKMGITELTIAVWPWLLTMLMFLGVVTFIPEISLWLPRALGMLGGH
;
A
#
# COMPACT_ATOMS: atom_id res chain seq x y z
N ALA A 1 -11.58 -6.79 21.62
CA ALA A 1 -11.37 -5.54 22.36
C ALA A 1 -10.00 -5.00 21.97
N THR A 2 -9.95 -4.22 20.91
CA THR A 2 -8.73 -3.56 20.46
C THR A 2 -8.65 -2.23 21.21
N GLY A 3 -7.76 -2.16 22.21
CA GLY A 3 -7.39 -0.90 22.86
C GLY A 3 -6.66 0.00 21.88
N GLY A 4 -7.40 0.76 21.07
CA GLY A 4 -6.85 1.82 20.25
C GLY A 4 -6.39 2.95 21.18
N SER A 5 -5.13 3.32 21.09
CA SER A 5 -4.62 4.55 21.72
C SER A 5 -5.37 5.74 21.12
N VAL A 6 -6.20 6.37 21.94
CA VAL A 6 -6.95 7.58 21.57
C VAL A 6 -5.96 8.74 21.57
N ALA A 7 -5.52 9.18 20.40
CA ALA A 7 -4.85 10.45 20.26
C ALA A 7 -5.91 11.57 20.20
N LEU A 8 -5.78 12.61 21.00
CA LEU A 8 -6.62 13.81 20.92
C LEU A 8 -6.03 14.72 19.84
N GLY A 9 -6.83 15.06 18.83
CA GLY A 9 -6.46 16.08 17.84
C GLY A 9 -6.38 17.48 18.46
N PRO A 10 -5.88 18.49 17.74
CA PRO A 10 -5.73 19.85 18.22
C PRO A 10 -7.04 20.50 18.69
N THR A 11 -8.19 19.97 18.25
CA THR A 11 -9.55 20.43 18.59
C THR A 11 -10.20 19.64 19.72
N GLY A 12 -9.47 18.72 20.38
CA GLY A 12 -10.02 17.86 21.44
C GLY A 12 -10.87 16.69 20.93
N GLU A 13 -11.00 16.54 19.63
CA GLU A 13 -11.66 15.37 19.02
C GLU A 13 -10.80 14.12 19.22
N ARG A 14 -11.47 13.02 19.58
CA ARG A 14 -10.83 11.72 19.64
C ARG A 14 -10.43 11.30 18.23
N VAL A 15 -9.17 11.46 17.86
CA VAL A 15 -8.64 10.90 16.63
C VAL A 15 -8.57 9.38 16.83
N THR A 16 -9.65 8.72 16.45
CA THR A 16 -9.71 7.27 16.45
C THR A 16 -8.67 6.73 15.47
N SER A 17 -7.99 5.68 15.88
CA SER A 17 -7.10 4.91 15.00
C SER A 17 -7.82 4.63 13.66
N ALA A 18 -7.13 4.86 12.55
CA ALA A 18 -7.69 4.56 11.23
C ALA A 18 -8.14 3.09 11.17
N SER A 19 -9.38 2.84 10.78
CA SER A 19 -9.85 1.47 10.59
C SER A 19 -9.30 0.92 9.27
N VAL A 20 -9.15 -0.41 9.19
CA VAL A 20 -8.72 -1.08 7.96
C VAL A 20 -9.67 -0.75 6.79
N GLY A 21 -10.99 -0.71 7.03
CA GLY A 21 -11.98 -0.33 6.02
C GLY A 21 -11.80 1.11 5.52
N GLN A 22 -11.49 2.06 6.43
CA GLN A 22 -11.20 3.45 6.05
C GLN A 22 -9.96 3.55 5.15
N LEU A 23 -8.89 2.81 5.45
CA LEU A 23 -7.67 2.79 4.65
C LEU A 23 -7.90 2.18 3.27
N PHE A 24 -8.66 1.10 3.17
CA PHE A 24 -9.02 0.51 1.87
C PHE A 24 -9.81 1.49 1.01
N MET A 25 -10.84 2.16 1.57
CA MET A 25 -11.60 3.17 0.83
C MET A 25 -10.77 4.38 0.44
N ALA A 26 -9.89 4.83 1.33
CA ALA A 26 -8.98 5.94 1.06
C ALA A 26 -7.99 5.65 -0.08
N GLY A 27 -7.65 4.37 -0.30
CA GLY A 27 -6.77 3.93 -1.38
C GLY A 27 -7.42 3.83 -2.76
N VAL A 28 -8.76 3.80 -2.86
CA VAL A 28 -9.47 3.58 -4.14
C VAL A 28 -9.19 4.70 -5.15
N ILE A 29 -9.39 5.95 -4.77
CA ILE A 29 -9.17 7.10 -5.67
C ILE A 29 -7.69 7.23 -6.04
N PRO A 30 -6.73 7.24 -5.09
CA PRO A 30 -5.31 7.25 -5.43
C PRO A 30 -4.92 6.10 -6.34
N GLY A 31 -5.44 4.89 -6.09
CA GLY A 31 -5.16 3.70 -6.91
C GLY A 31 -5.63 3.84 -8.36
N ILE A 32 -6.87 4.31 -8.57
CA ILE A 32 -7.42 4.57 -9.92
C ILE A 32 -6.63 5.68 -10.61
N MET A 33 -6.28 6.75 -9.89
CA MET A 33 -5.49 7.86 -10.44
C MET A 33 -4.10 7.38 -10.88
N LEU A 34 -3.40 6.64 -10.03
CA LEU A 34 -2.08 6.10 -10.36
C LEU A 34 -2.14 5.15 -11.55
N ALA A 35 -3.09 4.21 -11.56
CA ALA A 35 -3.29 3.30 -12.68
C ALA A 35 -3.56 4.04 -14.00
N SER A 36 -4.37 5.12 -13.96
CA SER A 36 -4.67 5.96 -15.12
C SER A 36 -3.44 6.71 -15.61
N LEU A 37 -2.64 7.28 -14.69
CA LEU A 37 -1.40 7.99 -15.04
C LEU A 37 -0.35 7.05 -15.65
N LEU A 38 -0.17 5.86 -15.07
CA LEU A 38 0.75 4.85 -15.61
C LEU A 38 0.27 4.33 -16.96
N GLY A 39 -1.03 4.11 -17.12
CA GLY A 39 -1.67 3.76 -18.38
C GLY A 39 -1.45 4.83 -19.44
N PHE A 40 -1.66 6.10 -19.10
CA PHE A 40 -1.40 7.23 -20.00
C PHE A 40 0.07 7.30 -20.41
N THR A 41 0.99 7.18 -19.44
CA THR A 41 2.45 7.17 -19.70
C THR A 41 2.81 6.03 -20.67
N THR A 42 2.23 4.86 -20.46
CA THR A 42 2.46 3.68 -21.33
C THR A 42 1.94 3.93 -22.74
N VAL A 43 0.71 4.41 -22.89
CA VAL A 43 0.11 4.70 -24.21
C VAL A 43 0.89 5.80 -24.94
N TYR A 44 1.25 6.88 -24.24
CA TYR A 44 2.04 7.96 -24.81
C TYR A 44 3.40 7.47 -25.33
N ARG A 45 4.10 6.65 -24.55
CA ARG A 45 5.38 6.08 -24.96
C ARG A 45 5.23 5.09 -26.11
N ALA A 46 4.22 4.22 -26.04
CA ALA A 46 3.94 3.27 -27.10
C ALA A 46 3.64 3.97 -28.45
N TRP A 47 2.95 5.10 -28.39
CA TRP A 47 2.70 5.94 -29.58
C TRP A 47 3.96 6.64 -30.06
N LYS A 48 4.75 7.24 -29.14
CA LYS A 48 5.96 8.01 -29.48
C LYS A 48 7.11 7.14 -30.03
N PHE A 49 7.28 5.92 -29.51
CA PHE A 49 8.37 5.02 -29.86
C PHE A 49 7.92 3.85 -30.73
N ASP A 50 6.70 3.90 -31.24
CA ASP A 50 6.10 2.90 -32.15
C ASP A 50 6.30 1.44 -31.68
N TYR A 51 5.88 1.18 -30.43
CA TYR A 51 6.01 -0.17 -29.86
C TYR A 51 5.24 -1.19 -30.65
N PRO A 52 5.76 -2.44 -30.78
CA PRO A 52 5.11 -3.49 -31.55
C PRO A 52 3.69 -3.74 -31.02
N ARG A 53 2.71 -3.77 -31.94
CA ARG A 53 1.30 -3.96 -31.61
C ARG A 53 0.88 -5.38 -31.92
N LEU A 54 0.24 -6.03 -30.97
CA LEU A 54 -0.45 -7.28 -31.20
C LEU A 54 -1.70 -7.06 -32.06
N PRO A 55 -2.11 -8.05 -32.87
CA PRO A 55 -3.35 -7.98 -33.63
C PRO A 55 -4.55 -7.76 -32.70
N ARG A 56 -5.57 -7.04 -33.19
CA ARG A 56 -6.76 -6.74 -32.39
C ARG A 56 -7.50 -8.02 -32.03
N ALA A 57 -7.69 -8.27 -30.74
CA ALA A 57 -8.48 -9.39 -30.25
C ALA A 57 -9.96 -9.22 -30.66
N SER A 58 -10.57 -10.32 -31.16
CA SER A 58 -12.00 -10.37 -31.47
C SER A 58 -12.84 -10.29 -30.19
N TRP A 59 -14.11 -9.92 -30.32
CA TRP A 59 -15.05 -9.88 -29.18
C TRP A 59 -15.17 -11.26 -28.49
N ALA A 60 -15.14 -12.34 -29.26
CA ALA A 60 -15.16 -13.70 -28.73
C ALA A 60 -13.93 -14.00 -27.86
N GLN A 61 -12.74 -13.58 -28.31
CA GLN A 61 -11.50 -13.73 -27.53
C GLN A 61 -11.53 -12.90 -26.24
N ARG A 62 -12.05 -11.66 -26.28
CA ARG A 62 -12.21 -10.80 -25.10
C ARG A 62 -13.17 -11.41 -24.08
N PHE A 63 -14.31 -11.94 -24.56
CA PHE A 63 -15.29 -12.60 -23.69
C PHE A 63 -14.72 -13.88 -23.07
N LYS A 64 -13.97 -14.67 -23.85
CA LYS A 64 -13.27 -15.86 -23.35
C LYS A 64 -12.27 -15.48 -22.25
N ALA A 65 -11.41 -14.50 -22.49
CA ALA A 65 -10.45 -14.03 -21.51
C ALA A 65 -11.13 -13.48 -20.23
N PHE A 66 -12.23 -12.72 -20.38
CA PHE A 66 -13.02 -12.25 -19.24
C PHE A 66 -13.58 -13.42 -18.41
N ARG A 67 -14.13 -14.43 -19.07
CA ARG A 67 -14.65 -15.63 -18.39
C ARG A 67 -13.54 -16.41 -17.66
N GLU A 68 -12.35 -16.44 -18.19
CA GLU A 68 -11.19 -17.07 -17.57
C GLU A 68 -10.72 -16.27 -16.33
N CYS A 69 -10.77 -14.92 -16.38
CA CYS A 69 -10.34 -14.06 -15.28
C CYS A 69 -11.42 -13.83 -14.21
N ILE A 70 -12.69 -14.16 -14.47
CA ILE A 70 -13.83 -13.78 -13.59
C ILE A 70 -13.66 -14.33 -12.17
N TRP A 71 -13.13 -15.53 -12.04
CA TRP A 71 -12.91 -16.13 -10.72
C TRP A 71 -11.89 -15.36 -9.88
N GLY A 72 -10.81 -14.84 -10.49
CA GLY A 72 -9.86 -13.97 -9.81
C GLY A 72 -10.48 -12.61 -9.44
N LEU A 73 -11.29 -12.02 -10.33
CA LEU A 73 -11.99 -10.77 -10.06
C LEU A 73 -13.04 -10.91 -8.95
N LEU A 74 -13.74 -12.06 -8.90
CA LEU A 74 -14.71 -12.34 -7.84
C LEU A 74 -14.06 -12.35 -6.45
N LEU A 75 -12.80 -12.74 -6.31
CA LEU A 75 -12.08 -12.68 -5.04
C LEU A 75 -12.06 -11.25 -4.48
N ILE A 76 -11.76 -10.28 -5.34
CA ILE A 76 -11.74 -8.85 -4.95
C ILE A 76 -13.13 -8.41 -4.49
N VAL A 77 -14.16 -8.78 -5.26
CA VAL A 77 -15.56 -8.43 -4.94
C VAL A 77 -16.00 -9.07 -3.63
N ILE A 78 -15.65 -10.34 -3.39
CA ILE A 78 -16.00 -11.05 -2.14
C ILE A 78 -15.32 -10.40 -0.94
N VAL A 79 -14.02 -10.12 -1.02
CA VAL A 79 -13.24 -9.54 0.09
C VAL A 79 -13.70 -8.12 0.38
N LEU A 80 -13.61 -7.23 -0.60
CA LEU A 80 -13.96 -5.83 -0.38
C LEU A 80 -15.47 -5.65 -0.16
N GLY A 81 -16.29 -6.30 -0.97
CA GLY A 81 -17.75 -6.26 -0.83
C GLY A 81 -18.21 -6.80 0.51
N GLY A 82 -17.63 -7.90 1.00
CA GLY A 82 -17.95 -8.49 2.29
C GLY A 82 -17.57 -7.60 3.48
N ILE A 83 -16.40 -6.94 3.41
CA ILE A 83 -15.96 -5.98 4.43
C ILE A 83 -16.90 -4.76 4.47
N TYR A 84 -17.22 -4.19 3.30
CA TYR A 84 -18.06 -2.99 3.22
C TYR A 84 -19.53 -3.24 3.52
N ALA A 85 -20.04 -4.43 3.18
CA ALA A 85 -21.38 -4.85 3.57
C ALA A 85 -21.50 -5.19 5.07
N GLY A 86 -20.38 -5.17 5.81
CA GLY A 86 -20.34 -5.55 7.23
C GLY A 86 -20.54 -7.04 7.48
N LEU A 87 -20.41 -7.86 6.44
CA LEU A 87 -20.59 -9.33 6.54
C LEU A 87 -19.36 -9.99 7.15
N PHE A 88 -18.18 -9.43 6.93
CA PHE A 88 -16.90 -9.96 7.39
C PHE A 88 -16.04 -8.86 8.01
N THR A 89 -15.35 -9.22 9.08
CA THR A 89 -14.19 -8.46 9.53
C THR A 89 -13.04 -8.65 8.53
N PRO A 90 -12.04 -7.74 8.48
CA PRO A 90 -10.87 -7.90 7.61
C PRO A 90 -10.14 -9.25 7.80
N THR A 91 -10.09 -9.75 9.04
CA THR A 91 -9.46 -11.05 9.36
C THR A 91 -10.28 -12.23 8.79
N GLU A 92 -11.59 -12.19 8.93
CA GLU A 92 -12.49 -13.21 8.36
C GLU A 92 -12.45 -13.16 6.82
N ALA A 93 -12.44 -11.96 6.23
CA ALA A 93 -12.29 -11.80 4.78
C ALA A 93 -10.97 -12.38 4.27
N ALA A 94 -9.86 -12.22 5.02
CA ALA A 94 -8.58 -12.82 4.69
C ALA A 94 -8.64 -14.36 4.74
N ALA A 95 -9.28 -14.95 5.77
CA ALA A 95 -9.46 -16.39 5.86
C ALA A 95 -10.34 -16.93 4.72
N MET A 96 -11.46 -16.26 4.42
CA MET A 96 -12.33 -16.60 3.29
C MET A 96 -11.61 -16.50 1.95
N SER A 97 -10.76 -15.49 1.77
CA SER A 97 -9.97 -15.34 0.54
C SER A 97 -8.99 -16.47 0.34
N ALA A 98 -8.34 -16.95 1.41
CA ALA A 98 -7.43 -18.09 1.34
C ALA A 98 -8.15 -19.39 0.94
N VAL A 99 -9.32 -19.66 1.55
CA VAL A 99 -10.15 -20.81 1.20
C VAL A 99 -10.63 -20.72 -0.25
N TYR A 100 -11.15 -19.57 -0.65
CA TYR A 100 -11.60 -19.32 -2.02
C TYR A 100 -10.47 -19.52 -3.04
N ALA A 101 -9.30 -18.89 -2.80
CA ALA A 101 -8.14 -19.01 -3.67
C ALA A 101 -7.66 -20.46 -3.81
N PHE A 102 -7.67 -21.22 -2.71
CA PHE A 102 -7.35 -22.64 -2.71
C PHE A 102 -8.29 -23.42 -3.64
N PHE A 103 -9.62 -23.24 -3.49
CA PHE A 103 -10.59 -23.92 -4.35
C PHE A 103 -10.42 -23.57 -5.82
N ILE A 104 -10.24 -22.30 -6.15
CA ILE A 104 -10.07 -21.85 -7.52
C ILE A 104 -8.78 -22.40 -8.13
N ALA A 105 -7.65 -22.34 -7.40
CA ALA A 105 -6.37 -22.81 -7.90
C ALA A 105 -6.34 -24.33 -8.16
N VAL A 106 -6.97 -25.11 -7.27
CA VAL A 106 -6.95 -26.58 -7.35
C VAL A 106 -8.00 -27.12 -8.31
N PHE A 107 -9.25 -26.62 -8.23
CA PHE A 107 -10.38 -27.24 -8.92
C PHE A 107 -10.79 -26.52 -10.20
N VAL A 108 -10.62 -25.22 -10.30
CA VAL A 108 -11.03 -24.42 -11.46
C VAL A 108 -9.88 -24.24 -12.44
N TYR A 109 -8.78 -23.61 -12.00
CA TYR A 109 -7.62 -23.37 -12.84
C TYR A 109 -6.70 -24.60 -12.96
N LYS A 110 -6.71 -25.47 -11.94
CA LYS A 110 -5.86 -26.65 -11.88
C LYS A 110 -4.36 -26.35 -11.97
N ASP A 111 -3.98 -25.14 -11.53
CA ASP A 111 -2.59 -24.69 -11.47
C ASP A 111 -1.83 -25.32 -10.30
N LEU A 112 -2.56 -25.77 -9.27
CA LEU A 112 -2.03 -26.46 -8.10
C LEU A 112 -2.60 -27.86 -7.99
N THR A 113 -1.72 -28.84 -7.74
CA THR A 113 -2.13 -30.18 -7.35
C THR A 113 -2.20 -30.30 -5.83
N LEU A 114 -3.00 -31.26 -5.32
CA LEU A 114 -3.06 -31.50 -3.87
C LEU A 114 -1.70 -31.86 -3.26
N LYS A 115 -0.74 -32.34 -4.08
CA LYS A 115 0.63 -32.65 -3.64
C LYS A 115 1.45 -31.39 -3.41
N ASP A 116 1.11 -30.26 -4.04
CA ASP A 116 1.80 -28.98 -3.91
C ASP A 116 1.32 -28.19 -2.69
N VAL A 117 0.14 -28.53 -2.15
CA VAL A 117 -0.50 -27.83 -1.03
C VAL A 117 0.41 -27.76 0.22
N PRO A 118 1.08 -28.84 0.65
CA PRO A 118 2.00 -28.75 1.81
C PRO A 118 3.14 -27.75 1.60
N ARG A 119 3.66 -27.65 0.38
CA ARG A 119 4.72 -26.70 0.03
C ARG A 119 4.22 -25.25 0.08
N VAL A 120 3.01 -24.99 -0.40
CA VAL A 120 2.38 -23.66 -0.34
C VAL A 120 2.11 -23.27 1.11
N LEU A 121 1.57 -24.21 1.92
CA LEU A 121 1.32 -23.99 3.35
C LEU A 121 2.62 -23.70 4.11
N LEU A 122 3.69 -24.44 3.83
CA LEU A 122 5.00 -24.22 4.47
C LEU A 122 5.56 -22.83 4.11
N GLY A 123 5.44 -22.42 2.84
CA GLY A 123 5.83 -21.07 2.39
C GLY A 123 5.03 -19.97 3.11
N SER A 124 3.70 -20.15 3.20
CA SER A 124 2.82 -19.22 3.91
C SER A 124 3.13 -19.16 5.41
N ALA A 125 3.39 -20.31 6.04
CA ALA A 125 3.77 -20.38 7.45
C ALA A 125 5.11 -19.66 7.71
N SER A 126 6.11 -19.85 6.84
CA SER A 126 7.40 -19.16 6.94
C SER A 126 7.25 -17.65 6.84
N MET A 127 6.42 -17.17 5.88
CA MET A 127 6.15 -15.73 5.73
C MET A 127 5.40 -15.18 6.94
N SER A 128 4.40 -15.89 7.45
CA SER A 128 3.66 -15.51 8.66
C SER A 128 4.57 -15.44 9.89
N ALA A 129 5.46 -16.41 10.05
CA ALA A 129 6.45 -16.43 11.15
C ALA A 129 7.40 -15.23 11.06
N MET A 130 7.88 -14.88 9.87
CA MET A 130 8.71 -13.70 9.64
C MET A 130 7.96 -12.41 10.03
N ILE A 131 6.72 -12.25 9.58
CA ILE A 131 5.91 -11.06 9.91
C ILE A 131 5.66 -10.97 11.41
N LEU A 132 5.29 -12.08 12.07
CA LEU A 132 5.08 -12.11 13.52
C LEU A 132 6.35 -11.75 14.30
N TYR A 133 7.51 -12.21 13.85
CA TYR A 133 8.81 -11.84 14.44
C TYR A 133 9.09 -10.35 14.31
N ILE A 134 8.81 -9.76 13.14
CA ILE A 134 8.95 -8.31 12.91
C ILE A 134 7.98 -7.54 13.81
N ILE A 135 6.70 -7.96 13.89
CA ILE A 135 5.69 -7.32 14.75
C ILE A 135 6.14 -7.34 16.22
N THR A 136 6.64 -8.47 16.71
CA THR A 136 7.09 -8.59 18.10
C THR A 136 8.20 -7.59 18.41
N ASN A 137 9.19 -7.48 17.52
CA ASN A 137 10.29 -6.51 17.69
C ASN A 137 9.79 -5.05 17.54
N ALA A 138 8.85 -4.78 16.60
CA ALA A 138 8.27 -3.47 16.42
C ALA A 138 7.44 -3.02 17.63
N VAL A 139 6.70 -3.93 18.27
CA VAL A 139 5.96 -3.65 19.52
C VAL A 139 6.92 -3.33 20.65
N LEU A 140 7.99 -4.09 20.81
CA LEU A 140 9.02 -3.79 21.82
C LEU A 140 9.67 -2.43 21.58
N PHE A 141 10.03 -2.14 20.33
CA PHE A 141 10.59 -0.86 19.92
C PHE A 141 9.61 0.29 20.20
N SER A 142 8.33 0.12 19.82
CA SER A 142 7.28 1.11 20.08
C SER A 142 7.07 1.36 21.57
N PHE A 143 7.13 0.32 22.39
CA PHE A 143 7.05 0.43 23.83
C PHE A 143 8.20 1.27 24.39
N LEU A 144 9.44 0.98 23.99
CA LEU A 144 10.62 1.76 24.42
C LEU A 144 10.51 3.21 23.96
N MET A 145 10.14 3.47 22.71
CA MET A 145 9.98 4.82 22.16
C MET A 145 8.92 5.62 22.93
N THR A 146 7.81 4.97 23.29
CA THR A 146 6.72 5.61 24.03
C THR A 146 7.10 5.84 25.49
N SER A 147 7.78 4.89 26.14
CA SER A 147 8.28 4.96 27.51
C SER A 147 9.25 6.12 27.68
N GLU A 148 10.15 6.32 26.72
CA GLU A 148 11.12 7.43 26.69
C GLU A 148 10.51 8.74 26.13
N GLN A 149 9.24 8.73 25.75
CA GLN A 149 8.53 9.88 25.15
C GLN A 149 9.21 10.48 23.91
N ILE A 150 9.99 9.68 23.19
CA ILE A 150 10.80 10.15 22.04
C ILE A 150 9.92 10.77 20.93
N PRO A 151 8.77 10.19 20.52
CA PRO A 151 7.92 10.83 19.50
C PRO A 151 7.39 12.19 19.95
N GLN A 152 7.06 12.33 21.24
CA GLN A 152 6.55 13.57 21.82
C GLN A 152 7.63 14.66 21.89
N GLN A 153 8.85 14.30 22.30
CA GLN A 153 10.00 15.21 22.34
C GLN A 153 10.39 15.64 20.93
N LEU A 154 10.40 14.70 19.98
CA LEU A 154 10.71 14.99 18.58
C LEU A 154 9.65 15.93 17.98
N ALA A 155 8.37 15.69 18.25
CA ALA A 155 7.29 16.57 17.80
C ALA A 155 7.41 17.98 18.40
N ALA A 156 7.71 18.10 19.70
CA ALA A 156 7.94 19.40 20.34
C ALA A 156 9.13 20.13 19.72
N TRP A 157 10.27 19.43 19.55
CA TRP A 157 11.46 19.98 18.92
C TRP A 157 11.19 20.46 17.49
N MET A 158 10.41 19.71 16.71
CA MET A 158 10.02 20.10 15.35
C MET A 158 9.16 21.37 15.35
N LEU A 159 8.17 21.44 16.24
CA LEU A 159 7.30 22.60 16.36
C LEU A 159 8.08 23.85 16.81
N ASP A 160 8.99 23.73 17.78
CA ASP A 160 9.86 24.82 18.25
C ASP A 160 10.77 25.36 17.12
N ARG A 161 11.12 24.51 16.17
CA ARG A 161 11.90 24.89 14.96
C ARG A 161 11.05 25.43 13.83
N GLY A 162 9.74 25.58 14.04
CA GLY A 162 8.82 26.07 13.01
C GLY A 162 8.55 25.04 11.89
N VAL A 163 8.78 23.75 12.14
CA VAL A 163 8.43 22.69 11.18
C VAL A 163 6.92 22.63 11.09
N ASN A 164 6.40 22.90 9.91
CA ASN A 164 4.99 22.78 9.58
C ASN A 164 4.68 21.41 8.95
N TRP A 165 3.40 21.13 8.70
CA TRP A 165 2.95 19.88 8.11
C TRP A 165 3.58 19.59 6.74
N ILE A 166 3.87 20.63 5.92
CA ILE A 166 4.49 20.50 4.59
C ILE A 166 5.92 19.99 4.74
N THR A 167 6.73 20.65 5.57
CA THR A 167 8.13 20.27 5.81
C THR A 167 8.22 18.86 6.40
N PHE A 168 7.30 18.52 7.32
CA PHE A 168 7.21 17.19 7.89
C PHE A 168 6.91 16.13 6.82
N LEU A 169 5.92 16.36 5.94
CA LEU A 169 5.59 15.40 4.88
C LEU A 169 6.71 15.24 3.86
N ILE A 170 7.45 16.31 3.53
CA ILE A 170 8.64 16.21 2.68
C ILE A 170 9.70 15.32 3.35
N PHE A 171 9.98 15.56 4.63
CA PHE A 171 10.94 14.75 5.37
C PHE A 171 10.50 13.27 5.42
N VAL A 172 9.24 13.00 5.73
CA VAL A 172 8.67 11.65 5.74
C VAL A 172 8.81 10.99 4.36
N ASN A 173 8.50 11.71 3.28
CA ASN A 173 8.64 11.17 1.93
C ASN A 173 10.08 10.76 1.62
N ILE A 174 11.06 11.59 1.94
CA ILE A 174 12.47 11.28 1.72
C ILE A 174 12.90 10.08 2.56
N LEU A 175 12.53 10.07 3.84
CA LEU A 175 12.83 8.98 4.77
C LEU A 175 12.29 7.64 4.25
N LEU A 176 11.01 7.61 3.87
CA LEU A 176 10.35 6.40 3.41
C LEU A 176 10.83 5.94 2.03
N LEU A 177 11.17 6.86 1.11
CA LEU A 177 11.77 6.51 -0.17
C LEU A 177 13.13 5.84 0.02
N VAL A 178 13.97 6.38 0.91
CA VAL A 178 15.27 5.77 1.22
C VAL A 178 15.09 4.41 1.89
N ALA A 179 14.19 4.30 2.86
CA ALA A 179 13.89 3.02 3.52
C ALA A 179 13.32 1.98 2.54
N GLY A 180 12.40 2.40 1.65
CA GLY A 180 11.78 1.54 0.64
C GLY A 180 12.74 0.94 -0.38
N ASN A 181 13.91 1.57 -0.57
CA ASN A 181 14.96 1.02 -1.42
C ASN A 181 15.56 -0.30 -0.90
N VAL A 182 15.62 -0.46 0.40
CA VAL A 182 16.39 -1.56 1.05
C VAL A 182 15.54 -2.49 1.90
N MET A 183 14.33 -2.07 2.25
CA MET A 183 13.45 -2.80 3.14
C MET A 183 12.10 -3.09 2.49
N GLU A 184 11.47 -4.17 2.92
CA GLU A 184 10.11 -4.53 2.51
C GLU A 184 9.09 -3.61 3.19
N ALA A 185 7.99 -3.29 2.46
CA ALA A 185 7.00 -2.30 2.86
C ALA A 185 6.36 -2.55 4.24
N SER A 186 6.00 -3.80 4.54
CA SER A 186 5.37 -4.15 5.83
C SER A 186 6.29 -3.86 7.00
N SER A 187 7.58 -4.16 6.85
CA SER A 187 8.60 -3.90 7.87
C SER A 187 8.77 -2.40 8.15
N ILE A 188 8.78 -1.59 7.08
CA ILE A 188 8.90 -0.14 7.21
C ILE A 188 7.69 0.43 7.95
N VAL A 189 6.48 0.04 7.57
CA VAL A 189 5.25 0.51 8.24
C VAL A 189 5.28 0.18 9.73
N LEU A 190 5.59 -1.07 10.07
CA LEU A 190 5.60 -1.54 11.45
C LEU A 190 6.60 -0.78 12.33
N ILE A 191 7.74 -0.39 11.78
CA ILE A 191 8.79 0.34 12.50
C ILE A 191 8.48 1.85 12.55
N THR A 192 8.05 2.44 11.43
CA THR A 192 7.96 3.89 11.32
C THR A 192 6.61 4.46 11.75
N ALA A 193 5.51 3.73 11.59
CA ALA A 193 4.18 4.23 11.93
C ALA A 193 4.05 4.64 13.40
N PRO A 194 4.55 3.88 14.41
CA PRO A 194 4.48 4.29 15.80
C PRO A 194 5.19 5.60 16.11
N ILE A 195 6.20 5.96 15.31
CA ILE A 195 6.97 7.20 15.48
C ILE A 195 6.28 8.36 14.73
N LEU A 196 5.93 8.14 13.47
CA LEU A 196 5.41 9.18 12.59
C LEU A 196 3.97 9.58 12.94
N PHE A 197 3.14 8.63 13.35
CA PHE A 197 1.73 8.85 13.64
C PHE A 197 1.48 9.92 14.72
N PRO A 198 2.10 9.87 15.93
CA PRO A 198 1.88 10.87 16.95
C PRO A 198 2.32 12.28 16.51
N ILE A 199 3.39 12.36 15.72
CA ILE A 199 3.91 13.63 15.20
C ILE A 199 2.93 14.21 14.16
N ALA A 200 2.49 13.38 13.21
CA ALA A 200 1.55 13.76 12.17
C ALA A 200 0.24 14.31 12.75
N VAL A 201 -0.32 13.63 13.76
CA VAL A 201 -1.55 14.08 14.44
C VAL A 201 -1.36 15.44 15.11
N LYS A 202 -0.23 15.66 15.78
CA LYS A 202 0.09 16.97 16.39
C LYS A 202 0.23 18.09 15.35
N LEU A 203 0.66 17.76 14.12
CA LEU A 203 0.75 18.70 13.01
C LEU A 203 -0.58 18.84 12.23
N GLY A 204 -1.66 18.21 12.68
CA GLY A 204 -2.98 18.28 12.05
C GLY A 204 -3.16 17.41 10.81
N ILE A 205 -2.25 16.45 10.58
CA ILE A 205 -2.35 15.51 9.45
C ILE A 205 -3.30 14.38 9.83
N HIS A 206 -4.28 14.12 8.97
CA HIS A 206 -5.26 13.06 9.20
C HIS A 206 -4.61 11.67 9.12
N PRO A 207 -4.83 10.76 10.09
CA PRO A 207 -4.22 9.42 10.15
C PRO A 207 -4.39 8.59 8.88
N VAL A 208 -5.59 8.61 8.29
CA VAL A 208 -5.90 7.88 7.06
C VAL A 208 -5.07 8.41 5.88
N HIS A 209 -4.90 9.73 5.79
CA HIS A 209 -4.06 10.34 4.76
C HIS A 209 -2.59 9.93 4.91
N LEU A 210 -2.06 9.97 6.13
CA LEU A 210 -0.70 9.50 6.42
C LEU A 210 -0.53 8.03 6.01
N GLY A 211 -1.49 7.17 6.33
CA GLY A 211 -1.45 5.75 5.95
C GLY A 211 -1.40 5.54 4.45
N VAL A 212 -2.24 6.23 3.68
CA VAL A 212 -2.22 6.18 2.21
C VAL A 212 -0.90 6.70 1.66
N LEU A 213 -0.39 7.82 2.20
CA LEU A 213 0.90 8.39 1.81
C LEU A 213 2.05 7.39 2.03
N MET A 214 2.09 6.74 3.19
CA MET A 214 3.10 5.73 3.50
C MET A 214 3.08 4.60 2.48
N VAL A 215 1.90 4.04 2.16
CA VAL A 215 1.76 2.96 1.18
C VAL A 215 2.23 3.41 -0.21
N VAL A 216 1.75 4.54 -0.70
CA VAL A 216 2.16 5.07 -2.02
C VAL A 216 3.67 5.29 -2.08
N ASN A 217 4.25 5.85 -1.02
CA ASN A 217 5.68 6.13 -0.95
C ASN A 217 6.53 4.85 -1.02
N MET A 218 6.12 3.80 -0.29
CA MET A 218 6.84 2.53 -0.28
C MET A 218 6.79 1.81 -1.62
N GLU A 219 5.65 1.84 -2.29
CA GLU A 219 5.52 1.27 -3.65
C GLU A 219 6.47 1.97 -4.63
N VAL A 220 6.59 3.28 -4.53
CA VAL A 220 7.57 4.05 -5.31
C VAL A 220 9.00 3.67 -4.91
N GLY A 221 9.29 3.59 -3.61
CA GLY A 221 10.60 3.22 -3.06
C GLY A 221 11.07 1.85 -3.53
N MET A 222 10.19 0.86 -3.53
CA MET A 222 10.49 -0.51 -3.99
C MET A 222 10.80 -0.59 -5.50
N CYS A 223 10.44 0.42 -6.27
CA CYS A 223 10.76 0.55 -7.70
C CYS A 223 11.91 1.53 -7.97
N HIS A 224 12.47 2.17 -6.92
CA HIS A 224 13.48 3.22 -7.05
C HIS A 224 14.90 2.65 -6.99
N PRO A 225 15.82 3.02 -7.89
CA PRO A 225 17.24 2.68 -7.77
C PRO A 225 17.87 3.36 -6.53
N PRO A 226 18.96 2.82 -5.91
CA PRO A 226 19.88 1.82 -6.50
C PRO A 226 19.49 0.35 -6.26
N VAL A 227 18.67 0.04 -5.27
CA VAL A 227 18.30 -1.35 -4.97
C VAL A 227 16.93 -1.68 -5.56
N GLY A 228 15.85 -1.17 -5.00
CA GLY A 228 14.48 -1.39 -5.46
C GLY A 228 14.09 -2.86 -5.61
N LEU A 229 13.54 -3.48 -4.56
CA LEU A 229 13.26 -4.92 -4.54
C LEU A 229 12.48 -5.40 -5.77
N ASN A 230 11.51 -4.61 -6.23
CA ASN A 230 10.70 -4.94 -7.41
C ASN A 230 11.52 -4.93 -8.71
N LEU A 231 12.61 -4.13 -8.79
CA LEU A 231 13.49 -4.11 -9.96
C LEU A 231 14.26 -5.42 -10.10
N TYR A 232 14.69 -6.03 -9.00
CA TYR A 232 15.36 -7.34 -9.03
C TYR A 232 14.43 -8.45 -9.52
N VAL A 233 13.18 -8.46 -9.04
CA VAL A 233 12.16 -9.41 -9.49
C VAL A 233 11.88 -9.23 -10.98
N ALA A 234 11.68 -7.98 -11.40
CA ALA A 234 11.41 -7.65 -12.81
C ALA A 234 12.61 -7.97 -13.71
N SER A 235 13.85 -7.73 -13.26
CA SER A 235 15.10 -8.10 -13.97
C SER A 235 15.16 -9.60 -14.26
N ASN A 236 14.83 -10.42 -13.26
CA ASN A 236 14.82 -11.89 -13.42
C ASN A 236 13.74 -12.35 -14.41
N ILE A 237 12.56 -11.74 -14.40
CA ILE A 237 11.45 -12.07 -15.30
C ILE A 237 11.76 -11.63 -16.74
N ALA A 238 12.24 -10.39 -16.89
CA ALA A 238 12.57 -9.81 -18.21
C ALA A 238 13.87 -10.34 -18.80
N LYS A 239 14.70 -11.03 -17.98
CA LYS A 239 16.06 -11.48 -18.35
C LYS A 239 16.95 -10.33 -18.84
N MET A 240 16.78 -9.15 -18.24
CA MET A 240 17.54 -7.94 -18.51
C MET A 240 18.48 -7.63 -17.34
N GLY A 241 19.60 -6.98 -17.61
CA GLY A 241 20.48 -6.45 -16.56
C GLY A 241 19.76 -5.37 -15.73
N ILE A 242 20.05 -5.29 -14.42
CA ILE A 242 19.37 -4.35 -13.53
C ILE A 242 19.57 -2.88 -13.93
N THR A 243 20.74 -2.53 -14.45
CA THR A 243 21.03 -1.18 -14.93
C THR A 243 20.19 -0.84 -16.18
N GLU A 244 20.09 -1.78 -17.11
CA GLU A 244 19.28 -1.64 -18.32
C GLU A 244 17.78 -1.50 -17.97
N LEU A 245 17.30 -2.34 -17.06
CA LEU A 245 15.92 -2.28 -16.57
C LEU A 245 15.65 -0.94 -15.86
N THR A 246 16.55 -0.47 -15.02
CA THR A 246 16.43 0.82 -14.33
C THR A 246 16.25 1.96 -15.30
N ILE A 247 17.05 1.99 -16.36
CA ILE A 247 16.92 3.01 -17.43
C ILE A 247 15.57 2.88 -18.14
N ALA A 248 15.15 1.67 -18.42
CA ALA A 248 13.89 1.40 -19.08
C ALA A 248 12.68 1.87 -18.24
N VAL A 249 12.70 1.65 -16.94
CA VAL A 249 11.58 1.96 -16.02
C VAL A 249 11.50 3.44 -15.64
N TRP A 250 12.58 4.22 -15.86
CA TRP A 250 12.67 5.61 -15.42
C TRP A 250 11.45 6.51 -15.73
N PRO A 251 10.80 6.44 -16.91
CA PRO A 251 9.62 7.28 -17.19
C PRO A 251 8.41 6.97 -16.32
N TRP A 252 8.19 5.70 -15.99
CA TRP A 252 7.11 5.28 -15.09
C TRP A 252 7.44 5.66 -13.65
N LEU A 253 8.70 5.54 -13.24
CA LEU A 253 9.18 5.99 -11.93
C LEU A 253 8.97 7.50 -11.74
N LEU A 254 9.29 8.32 -12.75
CA LEU A 254 9.00 9.75 -12.70
C LEU A 254 7.49 10.03 -12.57
N THR A 255 6.65 9.27 -13.26
CA THR A 255 5.19 9.40 -13.13
C THR A 255 4.74 9.05 -11.70
N MET A 256 5.30 8.00 -11.09
CA MET A 256 5.01 7.62 -9.72
C MET A 256 5.49 8.67 -8.71
N LEU A 257 6.70 9.22 -8.88
CA LEU A 257 7.23 10.29 -8.03
C LEU A 257 6.39 11.57 -8.12
N MET A 258 5.96 11.93 -9.32
CA MET A 258 5.05 13.07 -9.52
C MET A 258 3.71 12.82 -8.83
N PHE A 259 3.16 11.62 -8.96
CA PHE A 259 1.93 11.22 -8.29
C PHE A 259 2.08 11.25 -6.77
N LEU A 260 3.20 10.75 -6.22
CA LEU A 260 3.53 10.84 -4.80
C LEU A 260 3.49 12.29 -4.32
N GLY A 261 4.09 13.23 -5.07
CA GLY A 261 4.00 14.66 -4.77
C GLY A 261 2.56 15.17 -4.74
N VAL A 262 1.75 14.79 -5.73
CA VAL A 262 0.33 15.19 -5.79
C VAL A 262 -0.45 14.66 -4.57
N VAL A 263 -0.32 13.38 -4.25
CA VAL A 263 -1.01 12.78 -3.08
C VAL A 263 -0.54 13.40 -1.78
N THR A 264 0.76 13.71 -1.66
CA THR A 264 1.33 14.31 -0.44
C THR A 264 0.66 15.64 -0.06
N PHE A 265 0.44 16.51 -1.05
CA PHE A 265 -0.02 17.88 -0.79
C PHE A 265 -1.53 18.08 -0.99
N ILE A 266 -2.25 17.07 -1.50
CA ILE A 266 -3.70 17.12 -1.71
C ILE A 266 -4.39 16.01 -0.91
N PRO A 267 -4.65 16.23 0.41
CA PRO A 267 -5.27 15.23 1.28
C PRO A 267 -6.63 14.75 0.79
N GLU A 268 -7.37 15.58 0.07
CA GLU A 268 -8.69 15.24 -0.46
C GLU A 268 -8.67 14.03 -1.39
N ILE A 269 -7.56 13.76 -2.09
CA ILE A 269 -7.43 12.56 -2.92
C ILE A 269 -7.60 11.27 -2.11
N SER A 270 -7.13 11.28 -0.86
CA SER A 270 -7.26 10.13 0.05
C SER A 270 -8.53 10.20 0.91
N LEU A 271 -8.96 11.39 1.30
CA LEU A 271 -9.99 11.57 2.33
C LEU A 271 -11.40 11.76 1.76
N TRP A 272 -11.52 12.16 0.49
CA TRP A 272 -12.81 12.49 -0.11
C TRP A 272 -13.78 11.29 -0.09
N LEU A 273 -13.35 10.13 -0.55
CA LEU A 273 -14.23 8.96 -0.64
C LEU A 273 -14.66 8.42 0.73
N PRO A 274 -13.74 8.20 1.70
CA PRO A 274 -14.14 7.81 3.05
C PRO A 274 -15.06 8.83 3.73
N ARG A 275 -14.86 10.14 3.47
CA ARG A 275 -15.74 11.22 3.98
C ARG A 275 -17.12 11.15 3.34
N ALA A 276 -17.19 11.00 2.01
CA ALA A 276 -18.45 10.89 1.27
C ALA A 276 -19.30 9.69 1.70
N LEU A 277 -18.64 8.61 2.17
CA LEU A 277 -19.29 7.42 2.69
C LEU A 277 -19.59 7.50 4.21
N GLY A 278 -19.34 8.67 4.86
CA GLY A 278 -19.59 8.84 6.29
C GLY A 278 -18.68 7.99 7.20
N MET A 279 -17.57 7.47 6.67
CA MET A 279 -16.66 6.61 7.42
C MET A 279 -15.66 7.41 8.28
N LEU A 280 -15.39 8.66 7.92
CA LEU A 280 -14.63 9.60 8.74
C LEU A 280 -15.64 10.36 9.57
N GLY A 281 -15.59 10.22 10.90
CA GLY A 281 -16.49 10.92 11.84
C GLY A 281 -16.59 12.40 11.49
N GLY A 282 -17.79 12.94 11.63
CA GLY A 282 -18.25 14.18 11.00
C GLY A 282 -17.43 15.44 11.27
N HIS A 283 -17.67 16.35 10.38
CA HIS A 283 -17.31 17.75 10.18
C HIS A 283 -16.47 18.46 11.21
#